data_b718f5dbbd471445a438f00d3996fec6
#
_entry.id   b718f5dbbd471445a438f00d3996fec6
#
_cell.length_a   1.000
_cell.length_b   1.000
_cell.length_c   1.000
_cell.angle_alpha   90.00
_cell.angle_beta   90.00
_cell.angle_gamma   90.00
#
_symmetry.space_group_name_H-M   'P 1'
#
loop_
_entity.id
_entity.type
_entity.pdbx_description
1 polymer ?
#
loop_
_entity_poly.entity_id
_entity_poly.type
_entity_poly.pdbx_seq_one_letter_code
_entity_poly.pdbx_strand_id
1 'polypeptide(L)'
;MNLVNYYSKCLIATFITYLTLASTPIVESGLVRFIPTLSLIVFFLFGIISFKSGRYARMGTIVTLFAFWILICAVIHPSIEGSKIMTLLKSTYWCWIYFIAYTIFVNRNDNKAKMDKIVMITTVLFALSFNYSHMYRVVDLELIGDNTVFYPLLLMPWIACVLNSSKRWIMVAILALCAITALKRSGIIILSTTALILYYCDFLYRKRLQFKTVFMAIMVMLGVFAVFQFKADTIGNIGQRFKLLEDDGGNGRDMLYEDVINRYQNSDLIHQVFGNGFDAVKGKNTMMAVSAHNDFLEVLYDFGAIGFFFYLLIHLSLIKWMICLFRVRSQLAFPVLISYVCFLVMSLVSHLILYPTYFGLLTAFWAYAECKDNELKKISIQ
;
A
#
# COMPACT_ATOMS: atom_id res chain seq x y z
N MET A 1 7.77 29.22 -15.59
CA MET A 1 7.25 27.93 -15.09
C MET A 1 8.27 27.40 -14.08
N ASN A 2 7.88 27.25 -12.82
CA ASN A 2 8.84 26.99 -11.73
C ASN A 2 9.47 25.60 -11.93
N LEU A 3 10.80 25.49 -11.91
CA LEU A 3 11.56 24.24 -12.11
C LEU A 3 11.03 23.10 -11.21
N VAL A 4 10.66 23.42 -9.98
CA VAL A 4 10.03 22.52 -9.00
C VAL A 4 8.73 21.90 -9.55
N ASN A 5 7.89 22.66 -10.25
CA ASN A 5 6.64 22.14 -10.83
C ASN A 5 6.88 21.17 -11.98
N TYR A 6 7.92 21.40 -12.79
CA TYR A 6 8.28 20.48 -13.87
C TYR A 6 8.82 19.16 -13.31
N TYR A 7 9.75 19.23 -12.37
CA TYR A 7 10.28 18.06 -11.68
C TYR A 7 9.19 17.24 -11.00
N SER A 8 8.26 17.91 -10.29
CA SER A 8 7.15 17.22 -9.62
C SER A 8 6.27 16.42 -10.59
N LYS A 9 6.00 16.98 -11.79
CA LYS A 9 5.24 16.28 -12.83
C LYS A 9 6.00 15.07 -13.37
N CYS A 10 7.28 15.22 -13.66
CA CYS A 10 8.12 14.13 -14.13
C CYS A 10 8.21 13.01 -13.09
N LEU A 11 8.36 13.34 -11.81
CA LEU A 11 8.44 12.36 -10.73
C LEU A 11 7.13 11.57 -10.57
N ILE A 12 5.98 12.26 -10.57
CA ILE A 12 4.66 11.60 -10.49
C ILE A 12 4.46 10.70 -11.71
N ALA A 13 4.77 11.18 -12.92
CA ALA A 13 4.65 10.39 -14.14
C ALA A 13 5.57 9.16 -14.11
N THR A 14 6.84 9.33 -13.71
CA THR A 14 7.81 8.22 -13.59
C THR A 14 7.34 7.20 -12.55
N PHE A 15 6.84 7.66 -11.40
CA PHE A 15 6.34 6.77 -10.35
C PHE A 15 5.12 5.96 -10.80
N ILE A 16 4.14 6.61 -11.43
CA ILE A 16 2.95 5.93 -11.99
C ILE A 16 3.36 4.95 -13.06
N THR A 17 4.22 5.35 -14.00
CA THR A 17 4.71 4.47 -15.08
C THR A 17 5.45 3.26 -14.51
N TYR A 18 6.33 3.49 -13.53
CA TYR A 18 7.04 2.41 -12.85
C TYR A 18 6.09 1.41 -12.20
N LEU A 19 5.13 1.89 -11.39
CA LEU A 19 4.16 1.00 -10.72
C LEU A 19 3.26 0.28 -11.72
N THR A 20 2.90 0.92 -12.84
CA THR A 20 2.16 0.29 -13.93
C THR A 20 2.97 -0.86 -14.55
N LEU A 21 4.24 -0.62 -14.84
CA LEU A 21 5.14 -1.66 -15.38
C LEU A 21 5.45 -2.76 -14.35
N ALA A 22 5.59 -2.39 -13.06
CA ALA A 22 5.85 -3.34 -11.97
C ALA A 22 4.72 -4.35 -11.77
N SER A 23 3.50 -4.03 -12.19
CA SER A 23 2.36 -4.95 -12.17
C SER A 23 2.30 -5.86 -13.40
N THR A 24 3.21 -5.74 -14.38
CA THR A 24 3.24 -6.53 -15.60
C THR A 24 4.38 -7.56 -15.61
N PRO A 25 4.32 -8.63 -16.45
CA PRO A 25 5.42 -9.58 -16.63
C PRO A 25 6.73 -8.94 -17.12
N ILE A 26 6.65 -7.73 -17.67
CA ILE A 26 7.81 -6.94 -18.14
C ILE A 26 8.80 -6.62 -17.00
N VAL A 27 8.36 -6.72 -15.74
CA VAL A 27 9.21 -6.61 -14.54
C VAL A 27 10.44 -7.56 -14.59
N GLU A 28 10.33 -8.68 -15.26
CA GLU A 28 11.42 -9.64 -15.40
C GLU A 28 12.54 -9.13 -16.31
N SER A 29 12.28 -8.14 -17.16
CA SER A 29 13.30 -7.49 -17.98
C SER A 29 14.22 -6.61 -17.11
N GLY A 30 15.54 -6.68 -17.34
CA GLY A 30 16.53 -5.90 -16.60
C GLY A 30 16.30 -4.38 -16.66
N LEU A 31 15.67 -3.87 -17.74
CA LEU A 31 15.31 -2.46 -17.91
C LEU A 31 14.32 -1.98 -16.86
N VAL A 32 13.29 -2.79 -16.54
CA VAL A 32 12.26 -2.40 -15.54
C VAL A 32 12.85 -2.45 -14.13
N ARG A 33 13.84 -3.29 -13.86
CA ARG A 33 14.58 -3.28 -12.59
C ARG A 33 15.48 -2.06 -12.45
N PHE A 34 15.98 -1.51 -13.56
CA PHE A 34 16.81 -0.30 -13.56
C PHE A 34 16.01 0.98 -13.29
N ILE A 35 14.76 1.08 -13.75
CA ILE A 35 13.89 2.25 -13.56
C ILE A 35 13.69 2.60 -12.07
N PRO A 36 13.41 1.64 -11.14
CA PRO A 36 13.29 1.97 -9.72
C PRO A 36 14.57 2.52 -9.12
N THR A 37 15.71 1.95 -9.50
CA THR A 37 17.00 2.42 -9.01
C THR A 37 17.29 3.84 -9.48
N LEU A 38 17.05 4.13 -10.75
CA LEU A 38 17.18 5.47 -11.29
C LEU A 38 16.20 6.45 -10.65
N SER A 39 14.94 6.06 -10.50
CA SER A 39 13.93 6.90 -9.83
C SER A 39 14.31 7.17 -8.37
N LEU A 40 14.84 6.20 -7.65
CA LEU A 40 15.33 6.39 -6.27
C LEU A 40 16.49 7.38 -6.19
N ILE A 41 17.45 7.32 -7.12
CA ILE A 41 18.56 8.28 -7.18
C ILE A 41 18.02 9.70 -7.45
N VAL A 42 17.13 9.84 -8.43
CA VAL A 42 16.52 11.14 -8.77
C VAL A 42 15.69 11.65 -7.57
N PHE A 43 14.96 10.78 -6.91
CA PHE A 43 14.18 11.09 -5.71
C PHE A 43 15.09 11.50 -4.54
N PHE A 44 16.20 10.82 -4.35
CA PHE A 44 17.17 11.15 -3.32
C PHE A 44 17.75 12.56 -3.54
N LEU A 45 18.18 12.87 -4.76
CA LEU A 45 18.70 14.18 -5.12
C LEU A 45 17.63 15.28 -4.93
N PHE A 46 16.40 15.04 -5.34
CA PHE A 46 15.29 15.95 -5.13
C PHE A 46 14.97 16.14 -3.64
N GLY A 47 15.01 15.07 -2.86
CA GLY A 47 14.84 15.10 -1.41
C GLY A 47 15.85 16.00 -0.74
N ILE A 48 17.15 15.88 -1.08
CA ILE A 48 18.21 16.72 -0.54
C ILE A 48 17.97 18.21 -0.87
N ILE A 49 17.61 18.52 -2.10
CA ILE A 49 17.31 19.89 -2.53
C ILE A 49 16.10 20.46 -1.80
N SER A 50 15.11 19.61 -1.50
CA SER A 50 13.83 19.98 -0.90
C SER A 50 13.91 20.10 0.62
N PHE A 51 14.86 19.44 1.28
CA PHE A 51 15.06 19.49 2.74
C PHE A 51 15.34 20.90 3.27
N LYS A 52 15.76 21.83 2.41
CA LYS A 52 15.94 23.25 2.76
C LYS A 52 14.63 23.97 3.12
N SER A 53 13.45 23.37 2.94
CA SER A 53 12.16 24.05 3.20
C SER A 53 11.65 23.99 4.65
N GLY A 54 12.32 23.30 5.56
CA GLY A 54 12.15 23.41 7.03
C GLY A 54 10.76 23.06 7.62
N ARG A 55 9.85 22.43 6.88
CA ARG A 55 8.52 22.06 7.38
C ARG A 55 8.47 20.56 7.60
N TYR A 56 8.52 20.16 8.88
CA TYR A 56 8.39 18.76 9.27
C TYR A 56 6.92 18.32 9.26
N ALA A 57 6.67 17.19 8.60
CA ALA A 57 5.42 16.46 8.66
C ALA A 57 5.28 15.76 10.03
N ARG A 58 4.05 15.62 10.55
CA ARG A 58 3.78 14.94 11.84
C ARG A 58 4.31 13.51 11.86
N MET A 59 4.07 12.76 10.79
CA MET A 59 4.55 11.40 10.65
C MET A 59 6.02 11.34 10.24
N GLY A 60 6.57 12.42 9.72
CA GLY A 60 7.92 12.48 9.20
C GLY A 60 8.99 12.05 10.20
N THR A 61 8.86 12.42 11.49
CA THR A 61 9.81 12.03 12.52
C THR A 61 9.82 10.52 12.74
N ILE A 62 8.65 9.88 12.85
CA ILE A 62 8.56 8.43 13.10
C ILE A 62 9.03 7.65 11.87
N VAL A 63 8.60 8.08 10.68
CA VAL A 63 9.05 7.53 9.40
C VAL A 63 10.57 7.62 9.27
N THR A 64 11.16 8.75 9.64
CA THR A 64 12.63 8.94 9.61
C THR A 64 13.33 8.03 10.61
N LEU A 65 12.84 7.96 11.84
CA LEU A 65 13.46 7.12 12.88
C LEU A 65 13.42 5.65 12.50
N PHE A 66 12.30 5.16 11.98
CA PHE A 66 12.20 3.78 11.54
C PHE A 66 13.09 3.51 10.32
N ALA A 67 13.10 4.40 9.32
CA ALA A 67 13.99 4.25 8.17
C ALA A 67 15.46 4.29 8.58
N PHE A 68 15.84 5.17 9.50
CA PHE A 68 17.20 5.23 10.05
C PHE A 68 17.57 3.93 10.77
N TRP A 69 16.63 3.36 11.54
CA TRP A 69 16.83 2.05 12.16
C TRP A 69 17.05 0.94 11.14
N ILE A 70 16.21 0.88 10.09
CA ILE A 70 16.37 -0.06 8.97
C ILE A 70 17.75 0.09 8.31
N LEU A 71 18.22 1.33 8.13
CA LEU A 71 19.56 1.59 7.59
C LEU A 71 20.67 1.04 8.49
N ILE A 72 20.55 1.23 9.82
CA ILE A 72 21.50 0.67 10.79
C ILE A 72 21.52 -0.86 10.68
N CYS A 73 20.35 -1.51 10.70
CA CYS A 73 20.25 -2.96 10.55
C CYS A 73 20.87 -3.46 9.26
N ALA A 74 20.62 -2.77 8.13
CA ALA A 74 21.17 -3.15 6.84
C ALA A 74 22.70 -2.96 6.74
N VAL A 75 23.29 -2.07 7.53
CA VAL A 75 24.76 -1.91 7.62
C VAL A 75 25.38 -3.02 8.48
N ILE A 76 24.74 -3.36 9.60
CA ILE A 76 25.23 -4.37 10.56
C ILE A 76 25.12 -5.77 9.96
N HIS A 77 23.98 -6.10 9.34
CA HIS A 77 23.73 -7.44 8.81
C HIS A 77 24.16 -7.60 7.36
N PRO A 78 24.68 -8.78 6.96
CA PRO A 78 24.94 -9.08 5.56
C PRO A 78 23.62 -9.10 4.77
N SER A 79 23.66 -8.66 3.52
CA SER A 79 22.52 -8.83 2.61
C SER A 79 22.33 -10.31 2.29
N ILE A 80 21.08 -10.79 2.41
CA ILE A 80 20.74 -12.20 2.14
C ILE A 80 20.66 -12.45 0.64
N GLU A 81 20.14 -11.48 -0.12
CA GLU A 81 20.07 -11.53 -1.58
C GLU A 81 20.61 -10.23 -2.21
N GLY A 82 21.54 -10.33 -3.12
CA GLY A 82 22.02 -9.21 -3.94
C GLY A 82 23.00 -8.26 -3.25
N SER A 83 23.15 -7.05 -3.79
CA SER A 83 24.04 -6.04 -3.22
C SER A 83 23.42 -5.35 -2.00
N LYS A 84 24.27 -5.01 -1.00
CA LYS A 84 23.84 -4.22 0.19
C LYS A 84 23.12 -2.92 -0.20
N ILE A 85 23.56 -2.27 -1.28
CA ILE A 85 22.95 -1.02 -1.77
C ILE A 85 21.51 -1.26 -2.22
N MET A 86 21.24 -2.34 -2.95
CA MET A 86 19.88 -2.67 -3.40
C MET A 86 18.97 -3.01 -2.22
N THR A 87 19.47 -3.72 -1.22
CA THR A 87 18.73 -4.02 0.02
C THR A 87 18.38 -2.74 0.77
N LEU A 88 19.33 -1.84 0.93
CA LEU A 88 19.15 -0.51 1.51
C LEU A 88 18.08 0.31 0.79
N LEU A 89 18.18 0.36 -0.54
CA LEU A 89 17.24 1.12 -1.37
C LEU A 89 15.83 0.52 -1.30
N LYS A 90 15.70 -0.80 -1.35
CA LYS A 90 14.41 -1.48 -1.26
C LYS A 90 13.76 -1.25 0.10
N SER A 91 14.48 -1.48 1.19
CA SER A 91 13.91 -1.43 2.54
C SER A 91 13.48 -0.03 2.98
N THR A 92 14.10 1.03 2.44
CA THR A 92 13.79 2.43 2.80
C THR A 92 12.99 3.19 1.74
N TYR A 93 12.67 2.57 0.58
CA TYR A 93 12.00 3.23 -0.54
C TYR A 93 10.71 3.95 -0.15
N TRP A 94 9.85 3.32 0.64
CA TRP A 94 8.58 3.86 1.11
C TRP A 94 8.75 5.16 1.92
N CYS A 95 9.83 5.27 2.67
CA CYS A 95 10.17 6.45 3.44
C CYS A 95 10.54 7.63 2.52
N TRP A 96 11.37 7.38 1.53
CA TRP A 96 11.74 8.42 0.54
C TRP A 96 10.52 8.91 -0.23
N ILE A 97 9.62 8.00 -0.61
CA ILE A 97 8.36 8.36 -1.27
C ILE A 97 7.50 9.28 -0.40
N TYR A 98 7.44 9.03 0.92
CA TYR A 98 6.74 9.91 1.84
C TYR A 98 7.27 11.35 1.78
N PHE A 99 8.59 11.55 1.93
CA PHE A 99 9.17 12.89 1.93
C PHE A 99 9.06 13.61 0.60
N ILE A 100 9.22 12.89 -0.48
CA ILE A 100 9.11 13.44 -1.82
C ILE A 100 7.67 13.87 -2.10
N ALA A 101 6.71 13.02 -1.80
CA ALA A 101 5.30 13.32 -1.94
C ALA A 101 4.91 14.54 -1.08
N TYR A 102 5.36 14.58 0.19
CA TYR A 102 5.12 15.72 1.07
C TYR A 102 5.65 17.02 0.47
N THR A 103 6.88 17.02 -0.02
CA THR A 103 7.50 18.20 -0.63
C THR A 103 6.78 18.65 -1.89
N ILE A 104 6.36 17.70 -2.73
CA ILE A 104 5.59 17.98 -3.94
C ILE A 104 4.28 18.67 -3.59
N PHE A 105 3.53 18.12 -2.62
CA PHE A 105 2.19 18.59 -2.29
C PHE A 105 2.19 19.89 -1.47
N VAL A 106 3.18 20.12 -0.61
CA VAL A 106 3.35 21.39 0.12
C VAL A 106 3.61 22.56 -0.81
N ASN A 107 4.37 22.34 -1.88
CA ASN A 107 4.78 23.38 -2.82
C ASN A 107 3.82 23.56 -4.00
N ARG A 108 2.75 22.76 -4.07
CA ARG A 108 1.84 22.75 -5.21
C ARG A 108 0.48 23.34 -4.84
N ASN A 109 0.06 24.38 -5.54
CA ASN A 109 -1.34 24.80 -5.57
C ASN A 109 -2.14 23.80 -6.41
N ASP A 110 -2.69 22.76 -5.74
CA ASP A 110 -3.39 21.69 -6.42
C ASP A 110 -4.76 22.16 -6.93
N ASN A 111 -4.88 22.19 -8.23
CA ASN A 111 -6.18 22.26 -8.87
C ASN A 111 -6.87 20.91 -8.73
N LYS A 112 -7.97 20.86 -7.96
CA LYS A 112 -8.78 19.66 -7.69
C LYS A 112 -9.09 18.87 -8.98
N ALA A 113 -9.43 19.57 -10.07
CA ALA A 113 -9.75 18.92 -11.34
C ALA A 113 -8.56 18.18 -11.97
N LYS A 114 -7.32 18.63 -11.72
CA LYS A 114 -6.11 17.93 -12.17
C LYS A 114 -5.86 16.68 -11.33
N MET A 115 -6.05 16.75 -10.02
CA MET A 115 -5.92 15.58 -9.14
C MET A 115 -6.99 14.53 -9.45
N ASP A 116 -8.24 14.92 -9.69
CA ASP A 116 -9.30 14.03 -10.15
C ASP A 116 -8.83 13.20 -11.38
N LYS A 117 -8.30 13.89 -12.40
CA LYS A 117 -7.81 13.23 -13.63
C LYS A 117 -6.65 12.28 -13.34
N ILE A 118 -5.67 12.70 -12.53
CA ILE A 118 -4.51 11.86 -12.18
C ILE A 118 -4.98 10.57 -11.50
N VAL A 119 -5.82 10.68 -10.47
CA VAL A 119 -6.33 9.52 -9.73
C VAL A 119 -7.13 8.58 -10.63
N MET A 120 -8.02 9.12 -11.48
CA MET A 120 -8.80 8.30 -12.42
C MET A 120 -7.90 7.58 -13.43
N ILE A 121 -6.98 8.30 -14.07
CA ILE A 121 -6.06 7.71 -15.06
C ILE A 121 -5.20 6.64 -14.40
N THR A 122 -4.64 6.92 -13.23
CA THR A 122 -3.81 5.94 -12.49
C THR A 122 -4.61 4.70 -12.13
N THR A 123 -5.86 4.85 -11.67
CA THR A 123 -6.73 3.72 -11.34
C THR A 123 -7.00 2.84 -12.56
N VAL A 124 -7.32 3.46 -13.69
CA VAL A 124 -7.57 2.73 -14.93
C VAL A 124 -6.30 2.04 -15.43
N LEU A 125 -5.15 2.74 -15.41
CA LEU A 125 -3.86 2.16 -15.83
C LEU A 125 -3.48 0.96 -14.97
N PHE A 126 -3.62 1.05 -13.65
CA PHE A 126 -3.30 -0.06 -12.75
C PHE A 126 -4.28 -1.23 -12.93
N ALA A 127 -5.56 -0.94 -13.16
CA ALA A 127 -6.55 -1.99 -13.45
C ALA A 127 -6.25 -2.70 -14.77
N LEU A 128 -5.92 -1.96 -15.83
CA LEU A 128 -5.54 -2.53 -17.13
C LEU A 128 -4.25 -3.34 -17.04
N SER A 129 -3.24 -2.81 -16.35
CA SER A 129 -1.95 -3.47 -16.13
C SER A 129 -2.13 -4.78 -15.35
N PHE A 130 -2.95 -4.74 -14.27
CA PHE A 130 -3.30 -5.94 -13.52
C PHE A 130 -4.01 -6.99 -14.39
N ASN A 131 -5.05 -6.59 -15.14
CA ASN A 131 -5.78 -7.53 -15.98
C ASN A 131 -4.89 -8.13 -17.08
N TYR A 132 -4.01 -7.33 -17.69
CA TYR A 132 -3.03 -7.82 -18.65
C TYR A 132 -2.09 -8.86 -18.02
N SER A 133 -1.53 -8.54 -16.86
CA SER A 133 -0.65 -9.44 -16.11
C SER A 133 -1.37 -10.73 -15.71
N HIS A 134 -2.60 -10.60 -15.25
CA HIS A 134 -3.42 -11.73 -14.82
C HIS A 134 -3.72 -12.68 -15.99
N MET A 135 -4.12 -12.14 -17.14
CA MET A 135 -4.35 -12.96 -18.34
C MET A 135 -3.11 -13.72 -18.78
N TYR A 136 -1.92 -13.11 -18.64
CA TYR A 136 -0.66 -13.74 -19.05
C TYR A 136 -0.23 -14.86 -18.09
N ARG A 137 -0.55 -14.73 -16.80
CA ARG A 137 -0.15 -15.68 -15.74
C ARG A 137 -1.15 -16.80 -15.48
N VAL A 138 -2.40 -16.67 -15.94
CA VAL A 138 -3.50 -17.64 -15.69
C VAL A 138 -3.19 -19.01 -16.27
N VAL A 139 -2.29 -19.12 -17.26
CA VAL A 139 -1.90 -20.42 -17.86
C VAL A 139 -1.21 -21.33 -16.84
N ASP A 140 -0.53 -20.76 -15.79
CA ASP A 140 0.25 -21.55 -14.83
C ASP A 140 -0.30 -21.53 -13.39
N LEU A 141 -1.35 -20.75 -13.11
CA LEU A 141 -1.72 -20.39 -11.73
C LEU A 141 -3.17 -20.74 -11.36
N GLU A 142 -3.67 -21.92 -11.70
CA GLU A 142 -5.07 -22.30 -11.42
C GLU A 142 -5.51 -22.14 -9.95
N LEU A 143 -4.57 -22.02 -9.00
CA LEU A 143 -4.88 -21.97 -7.57
C LEU A 143 -4.24 -20.82 -6.77
N ILE A 144 -3.37 -20.00 -7.35
CA ILE A 144 -2.62 -18.97 -6.62
C ILE A 144 -3.21 -17.58 -6.88
N GLY A 145 -3.64 -16.88 -5.81
CA GLY A 145 -4.15 -15.51 -5.92
C GLY A 145 -3.07 -14.52 -6.36
N ASP A 146 -3.39 -13.63 -7.30
CA ASP A 146 -2.45 -12.66 -7.86
C ASP A 146 -2.26 -11.47 -6.91
N ASN A 147 -1.03 -11.26 -6.45
CA ASN A 147 -0.66 -10.15 -5.56
C ASN A 147 -0.67 -8.80 -6.28
N THR A 148 -0.57 -8.75 -7.60
CA THR A 148 -0.54 -7.48 -8.34
C THR A 148 -1.83 -6.68 -8.23
N VAL A 149 -2.93 -7.31 -7.79
CA VAL A 149 -4.20 -6.63 -7.46
C VAL A 149 -4.07 -5.57 -6.38
N PHE A 150 -3.04 -5.64 -5.55
CA PHE A 150 -2.85 -4.62 -4.51
C PHE A 150 -2.47 -3.25 -5.09
N TYR A 151 -1.86 -3.17 -6.27
CA TYR A 151 -1.58 -1.88 -6.90
C TYR A 151 -2.85 -1.05 -7.13
N PRO A 152 -3.89 -1.55 -7.82
CA PRO A 152 -5.14 -0.81 -7.94
C PRO A 152 -5.88 -0.64 -6.61
N LEU A 153 -5.92 -1.65 -5.73
CA LEU A 153 -6.66 -1.58 -4.46
C LEU A 153 -6.11 -0.55 -3.49
N LEU A 154 -4.79 -0.36 -3.43
CA LEU A 154 -4.17 0.65 -2.57
C LEU A 154 -4.39 2.10 -3.06
N LEU A 155 -5.08 2.31 -4.18
CA LEU A 155 -5.59 3.62 -4.60
C LEU A 155 -6.92 4.00 -3.91
N MET A 156 -7.57 3.10 -3.18
CA MET A 156 -8.84 3.38 -2.47
C MET A 156 -8.79 4.65 -1.60
N PRO A 157 -7.74 4.93 -0.81
CA PRO A 157 -7.65 6.17 -0.04
C PRO A 157 -7.65 7.43 -0.94
N TRP A 158 -6.95 7.39 -2.08
CA TRP A 158 -6.91 8.46 -3.07
C TRP A 158 -8.28 8.69 -3.71
N ILE A 159 -8.94 7.61 -4.12
CA ILE A 159 -10.30 7.62 -4.68
C ILE A 159 -11.27 8.25 -3.68
N ALA A 160 -11.18 7.87 -2.40
CA ALA A 160 -12.00 8.40 -1.34
C ALA A 160 -11.78 9.89 -1.09
N CYS A 161 -10.53 10.34 -1.14
CA CYS A 161 -10.13 11.70 -0.82
C CYS A 161 -10.40 12.69 -1.95
N VAL A 162 -10.09 12.31 -3.18
CA VAL A 162 -10.01 13.22 -4.31
C VAL A 162 -11.31 13.24 -5.12
N LEU A 163 -11.89 12.08 -5.44
CA LEU A 163 -13.00 11.98 -6.38
C LEU A 163 -14.36 12.35 -5.77
N ASN A 164 -15.22 12.97 -6.58
CA ASN A 164 -16.62 13.13 -6.23
C ASN A 164 -17.35 11.77 -6.26
N SER A 165 -18.55 11.70 -5.65
CA SER A 165 -19.25 10.44 -5.43
C SER A 165 -19.48 9.60 -6.70
N SER A 166 -19.91 10.22 -7.81
CA SER A 166 -20.20 9.46 -9.04
C SER A 166 -18.94 8.82 -9.62
N LYS A 167 -17.85 9.60 -9.75
CA LYS A 167 -16.56 9.11 -10.23
C LYS A 167 -15.97 8.07 -9.27
N ARG A 168 -16.11 8.29 -7.96
CA ARG A 168 -15.64 7.38 -6.91
C ARG A 168 -16.21 5.99 -7.08
N TRP A 169 -17.54 5.87 -7.21
CA TRP A 169 -18.19 4.58 -7.34
C TRP A 169 -17.90 3.87 -8.67
N ILE A 170 -17.68 4.63 -9.76
CA ILE A 170 -17.18 4.04 -11.01
C ILE A 170 -15.79 3.41 -10.80
N MET A 171 -14.87 4.11 -10.11
CA MET A 171 -13.54 3.56 -9.83
C MET A 171 -13.62 2.36 -8.88
N VAL A 172 -14.47 2.41 -7.86
CA VAL A 172 -14.70 1.25 -6.96
C VAL A 172 -15.22 0.04 -7.74
N ALA A 173 -16.11 0.24 -8.72
CA ALA A 173 -16.57 -0.84 -9.59
C ALA A 173 -15.43 -1.48 -10.39
N ILE A 174 -14.53 -0.65 -10.96
CA ILE A 174 -13.35 -1.16 -11.68
C ILE A 174 -12.45 -1.97 -10.72
N LEU A 175 -12.24 -1.48 -9.51
CA LEU A 175 -11.44 -2.19 -8.50
C LEU A 175 -12.11 -3.50 -8.05
N ALA A 176 -13.45 -3.52 -8.00
CA ALA A 176 -14.20 -4.73 -7.68
C ALA A 176 -13.98 -5.83 -8.72
N LEU A 177 -13.99 -5.47 -10.01
CA LEU A 177 -13.65 -6.42 -11.08
C LEU A 177 -12.23 -6.98 -10.89
N CYS A 178 -11.25 -6.11 -10.62
CA CYS A 178 -9.88 -6.56 -10.36
C CYS A 178 -9.79 -7.51 -9.14
N ALA A 179 -10.46 -7.18 -8.03
CA ALA A 179 -10.40 -7.98 -6.81
C ALA A 179 -11.02 -9.37 -6.98
N ILE A 180 -12.09 -9.47 -7.78
CA ILE A 180 -12.78 -10.73 -8.07
C ILE A 180 -11.91 -11.59 -8.99
N THR A 181 -11.38 -11.02 -10.07
CA THR A 181 -10.54 -11.77 -11.00
C THR A 181 -9.23 -12.24 -10.37
N ALA A 182 -8.69 -11.49 -9.41
CA ALA A 182 -7.46 -11.83 -8.70
C ALA A 182 -7.56 -13.08 -7.82
N LEU A 183 -8.77 -13.51 -7.43
CA LEU A 183 -9.00 -14.61 -6.48
C LEU A 183 -8.22 -14.45 -5.14
N LYS A 184 -7.83 -13.22 -4.78
CA LYS A 184 -7.04 -12.92 -3.57
C LYS A 184 -7.96 -12.55 -2.41
N ARG A 185 -8.02 -13.39 -1.37
CA ARG A 185 -8.89 -13.21 -0.19
C ARG A 185 -8.67 -11.85 0.49
N SER A 186 -7.42 -11.48 0.74
CA SER A 186 -7.06 -10.18 1.34
C SER A 186 -7.48 -8.99 0.47
N GLY A 187 -7.43 -9.12 -0.86
CA GLY A 187 -7.93 -8.12 -1.79
C GLY A 187 -9.43 -7.90 -1.67
N ILE A 188 -10.19 -8.98 -1.54
CA ILE A 188 -11.65 -8.92 -1.33
C ILE A 188 -11.98 -8.29 0.03
N ILE A 189 -11.24 -8.63 1.10
CA ILE A 189 -11.41 -8.03 2.44
C ILE A 189 -11.15 -6.52 2.39
N ILE A 190 -10.04 -6.09 1.79
CA ILE A 190 -9.70 -4.67 1.63
C ILE A 190 -10.82 -3.95 0.89
N LEU A 191 -11.22 -4.46 -0.29
CA LEU A 191 -12.24 -3.83 -1.10
C LEU A 191 -13.58 -3.73 -0.35
N SER A 192 -14.06 -4.83 0.23
CA SER A 192 -15.35 -4.88 0.92
C SER A 192 -15.39 -3.92 2.10
N THR A 193 -14.36 -3.96 2.96
CA THR A 193 -14.29 -3.10 4.14
C THR A 193 -14.19 -1.63 3.74
N THR A 194 -13.33 -1.30 2.77
CA THR A 194 -13.15 0.09 2.33
C THR A 194 -14.37 0.62 1.58
N ALA A 195 -15.07 -0.20 0.79
CA ALA A 195 -16.33 0.16 0.13
C ALA A 195 -17.46 0.42 1.14
N LEU A 196 -17.55 -0.40 2.21
CA LEU A 196 -18.49 -0.16 3.30
C LEU A 196 -18.22 1.16 4.03
N ILE A 197 -16.95 1.46 4.32
CA ILE A 197 -16.55 2.74 4.92
C ILE A 197 -16.92 3.91 4.00
N LEU A 198 -16.69 3.80 2.70
CA LEU A 198 -17.08 4.82 1.73
C LEU A 198 -18.59 5.02 1.67
N TYR A 199 -19.34 3.91 1.66
CA TYR A 199 -20.80 3.96 1.69
C TYR A 199 -21.31 4.68 2.93
N TYR A 200 -20.78 4.33 4.11
CA TYR A 200 -21.13 4.98 5.36
C TYR A 200 -20.75 6.46 5.38
N CYS A 201 -19.59 6.81 4.82
CA CYS A 201 -19.15 8.19 4.63
C CYS A 201 -20.16 8.99 3.77
N ASP A 202 -20.53 8.45 2.61
CA ASP A 202 -21.49 9.12 1.72
C ASP A 202 -22.88 9.27 2.38
N PHE A 203 -23.30 8.29 3.20
CA PHE A 203 -24.55 8.36 3.98
C PHE A 203 -24.52 9.49 5.01
N LEU A 204 -23.45 9.59 5.81
CA LEU A 204 -23.31 10.60 6.85
C LEU A 204 -23.25 12.03 6.30
N TYR A 205 -22.47 12.25 5.25
CA TYR A 205 -22.27 13.60 4.70
C TYR A 205 -23.45 14.08 3.84
N ARG A 206 -24.24 13.19 3.25
CA ARG A 206 -25.32 13.58 2.32
C ARG A 206 -26.72 13.53 2.90
N LYS A 207 -26.88 12.94 4.09
CA LYS A 207 -28.20 12.75 4.77
C LYS A 207 -29.31 12.14 3.89
N ARG A 208 -28.99 11.68 2.70
CA ARG A 208 -29.91 11.03 1.77
C ARG A 208 -29.18 9.88 1.08
N LEU A 209 -29.71 8.68 1.23
CA LEU A 209 -29.42 7.57 0.33
C LEU A 209 -29.86 8.00 -1.07
N GLN A 210 -28.92 8.42 -1.90
CA GLN A 210 -29.25 8.66 -3.29
C GLN A 210 -29.51 7.30 -3.93
N PHE A 211 -30.72 7.11 -4.46
CA PHE A 211 -31.11 5.92 -5.20
C PHE A 211 -30.02 5.50 -6.23
N LYS A 212 -29.36 6.47 -6.86
CA LYS A 212 -28.17 6.25 -7.71
C LYS A 212 -27.05 5.48 -7.04
N THR A 213 -26.74 5.74 -5.76
CA THR A 213 -25.64 5.08 -5.04
C THR A 213 -26.00 3.63 -4.73
N VAL A 214 -27.25 3.39 -4.31
CA VAL A 214 -27.78 2.03 -4.09
C VAL A 214 -27.87 1.28 -5.41
N PHE A 215 -28.38 1.90 -6.46
CA PHE A 215 -28.45 1.32 -7.79
C PHE A 215 -27.07 0.97 -8.35
N MET A 216 -26.07 1.86 -8.22
CA MET A 216 -24.69 1.57 -8.62
C MET A 216 -24.06 0.42 -7.80
N ALA A 217 -24.31 0.36 -6.50
CA ALA A 217 -23.85 -0.76 -5.67
C ALA A 217 -24.50 -2.08 -6.11
N ILE A 218 -25.80 -2.05 -6.42
CA ILE A 218 -26.53 -3.20 -6.96
C ILE A 218 -25.99 -3.57 -8.35
N MET A 219 -25.75 -2.60 -9.23
CA MET A 219 -25.18 -2.85 -10.56
C MET A 219 -23.77 -3.41 -10.50
N VAL A 220 -22.96 -2.97 -9.54
CA VAL A 220 -21.64 -3.57 -9.26
C VAL A 220 -21.81 -5.01 -8.79
N MET A 221 -22.72 -5.27 -7.85
CA MET A 221 -23.00 -6.64 -7.38
C MET A 221 -23.56 -7.52 -8.50
N LEU A 222 -24.45 -7.00 -9.35
CA LEU A 222 -25.01 -7.74 -10.49
C LEU A 222 -23.94 -7.95 -11.58
N GLY A 223 -23.08 -6.99 -11.83
CA GLY A 223 -21.94 -7.14 -12.75
C GLY A 223 -20.96 -8.19 -12.24
N VAL A 224 -20.66 -8.16 -10.95
CA VAL A 224 -19.92 -9.18 -10.23
C VAL A 224 -20.59 -10.55 -10.39
N PHE A 225 -21.90 -10.64 -10.10
CA PHE A 225 -22.67 -11.88 -10.23
C PHE A 225 -22.73 -12.38 -11.67
N ALA A 226 -22.88 -11.48 -12.68
CA ALA A 226 -22.87 -11.85 -14.08
C ALA A 226 -21.50 -12.40 -14.54
N VAL A 227 -20.38 -11.75 -14.13
CA VAL A 227 -19.05 -12.29 -14.38
C VAL A 227 -18.88 -13.67 -13.73
N PHE A 228 -19.47 -13.87 -12.56
CA PHE A 228 -19.50 -15.16 -11.88
C PHE A 228 -20.27 -16.21 -12.67
N GLN A 229 -21.45 -15.88 -13.21
CA GLN A 229 -22.26 -16.81 -14.01
C GLN A 229 -21.54 -17.23 -15.32
N PHE A 230 -20.80 -16.31 -15.94
CA PHE A 230 -20.05 -16.61 -17.17
C PHE A 230 -18.78 -17.44 -16.93
N LYS A 231 -18.29 -17.53 -15.67
CA LYS A 231 -17.15 -18.35 -15.27
C LYS A 231 -17.54 -19.22 -14.06
N ALA A 232 -18.51 -20.13 -14.27
CA ALA A 232 -18.98 -21.05 -13.22
C ALA A 232 -17.82 -21.83 -12.57
N ASP A 233 -16.79 -22.18 -13.34
CA ASP A 233 -15.57 -22.83 -12.85
C ASP A 233 -14.78 -21.95 -11.84
N THR A 234 -14.81 -20.62 -12.02
CA THR A 234 -14.14 -19.68 -11.13
C THR A 234 -14.83 -19.56 -9.77
N ILE A 235 -16.18 -19.72 -9.71
CA ILE A 235 -16.95 -19.72 -8.44
C ILE A 235 -16.65 -20.98 -7.63
N GLY A 236 -16.59 -22.14 -8.29
CA GLY A 236 -16.19 -23.39 -7.65
C GLY A 236 -14.84 -23.23 -6.94
N ASN A 237 -13.88 -22.58 -7.61
CA ASN A 237 -12.54 -22.31 -7.07
C ASN A 237 -12.56 -21.33 -5.88
N ILE A 238 -13.41 -20.28 -5.89
CA ILE A 238 -13.54 -19.37 -4.73
C ILE A 238 -14.22 -20.09 -3.56
N GLY A 239 -15.32 -20.80 -3.81
CA GLY A 239 -16.02 -21.57 -2.77
C GLY A 239 -15.15 -22.68 -2.18
N GLN A 240 -14.40 -23.39 -3.01
CA GLN A 240 -13.41 -24.37 -2.57
C GLN A 240 -12.28 -23.72 -1.78
N ARG A 241 -11.80 -22.54 -2.17
CA ARG A 241 -10.78 -21.79 -1.40
C ARG A 241 -11.27 -21.33 -0.04
N PHE A 242 -12.54 -20.96 0.09
CA PHE A 242 -13.12 -20.66 1.40
C PHE A 242 -13.31 -21.91 2.25
N LYS A 243 -13.68 -23.06 1.65
CA LYS A 243 -13.75 -24.35 2.34
C LYS A 243 -12.37 -24.87 2.76
N LEU A 244 -11.38 -24.76 1.89
CA LEU A 244 -9.99 -25.08 2.23
C LEU A 244 -9.43 -24.22 3.37
N LEU A 245 -10.05 -23.07 3.72
CA LEU A 245 -9.70 -22.30 4.92
C LEU A 245 -10.06 -23.02 6.22
N GLU A 246 -11.16 -23.79 6.23
CA GLU A 246 -11.57 -24.57 7.41
C GLU A 246 -10.69 -25.81 7.58
N ASP A 247 -10.28 -26.43 6.47
CA ASP A 247 -9.53 -27.69 6.48
C ASP A 247 -8.00 -27.49 6.59
N ASP A 248 -7.48 -26.31 6.24
CA ASP A 248 -6.06 -26.08 5.90
C ASP A 248 -5.30 -25.24 6.94
N GLY A 249 -5.94 -24.92 8.12
CA GLY A 249 -5.28 -24.14 9.19
C GLY A 249 -4.66 -22.81 8.70
N GLY A 250 -5.30 -22.13 7.71
CA GLY A 250 -4.81 -20.87 7.18
C GLY A 250 -3.70 -20.99 6.11
N ASN A 251 -3.62 -22.06 5.34
CA ASN A 251 -2.58 -22.38 4.36
C ASN A 251 -1.18 -22.58 4.98
N GLY A 252 -1.08 -23.23 6.13
CA GLY A 252 0.18 -23.45 6.82
C GLY A 252 0.78 -22.19 7.45
N ARG A 253 0.03 -21.09 7.51
CA ARG A 253 0.51 -19.84 8.13
C ARG A 253 0.75 -19.99 9.62
N ASP A 254 -0.05 -20.81 10.30
CA ASP A 254 0.10 -21.02 11.73
C ASP A 254 1.45 -21.66 12.03
N MET A 255 1.85 -22.69 11.26
CA MET A 255 3.18 -23.30 11.36
C MET A 255 4.30 -22.29 11.05
N LEU A 256 4.07 -21.42 10.04
CA LEU A 256 5.02 -20.40 9.65
C LEU A 256 5.19 -19.33 10.74
N TYR A 257 4.10 -18.90 11.37
CA TYR A 257 4.13 -17.95 12.47
C TYR A 257 4.82 -18.54 13.70
N GLU A 258 4.51 -19.78 14.04
CA GLU A 258 5.16 -20.51 15.11
C GLU A 258 6.67 -20.66 14.86
N ASP A 259 7.08 -21.03 13.66
CA ASP A 259 8.48 -21.15 13.28
C ASP A 259 9.22 -19.81 13.43
N VAL A 260 8.64 -18.71 12.96
CA VAL A 260 9.26 -17.37 13.10
C VAL A 260 9.37 -16.96 14.56
N ILE A 261 8.31 -17.19 15.37
CA ILE A 261 8.31 -16.87 16.81
C ILE A 261 9.36 -17.72 17.53
N ASN A 262 9.41 -19.01 17.28
CA ASN A 262 10.38 -19.93 17.89
C ASN A 262 11.82 -19.54 17.54
N ARG A 263 12.09 -19.19 16.29
CA ARG A 263 13.41 -18.70 15.86
C ARG A 263 13.78 -17.39 16.53
N TYR A 264 12.84 -16.46 16.67
CA TYR A 264 13.06 -15.21 17.37
C TYR A 264 13.38 -15.45 18.86
N GLN A 265 12.62 -16.29 19.56
CA GLN A 265 12.80 -16.61 20.97
C GLN A 265 14.13 -17.34 21.22
N ASN A 266 14.57 -18.20 20.32
CA ASN A 266 15.82 -18.95 20.40
C ASN A 266 17.04 -18.16 19.89
N SER A 267 16.85 -16.95 19.35
CA SER A 267 17.94 -16.07 18.96
C SER A 267 18.62 -15.48 20.21
N ASP A 268 19.90 -15.12 20.08
CA ASP A 268 20.58 -14.40 21.15
C ASP A 268 19.99 -12.99 21.38
N LEU A 269 20.27 -12.40 22.51
CA LEU A 269 19.72 -11.10 22.91
C LEU A 269 20.03 -9.99 21.89
N ILE A 270 21.20 -10.04 21.25
CA ILE A 270 21.59 -9.05 20.24
C ILE A 270 20.65 -9.13 19.03
N HIS A 271 20.40 -10.32 18.51
CA HIS A 271 19.48 -10.51 17.40
C HIS A 271 18.01 -10.26 17.78
N GLN A 272 17.62 -10.55 19.03
CA GLN A 272 16.26 -10.17 19.50
C GLN A 272 16.08 -8.65 19.54
N VAL A 273 17.09 -7.88 19.92
CA VAL A 273 17.01 -6.42 20.02
C VAL A 273 17.22 -5.74 18.67
N PHE A 274 18.23 -6.16 17.88
CA PHE A 274 18.67 -5.50 16.65
C PHE A 274 18.17 -6.19 15.38
N GLY A 275 17.59 -7.39 15.49
CA GLY A 275 17.07 -8.17 14.38
C GLY A 275 18.13 -9.01 13.66
N ASN A 276 17.75 -9.58 12.53
CA ASN A 276 18.55 -10.48 11.71
C ASN A 276 18.87 -9.92 10.30
N GLY A 277 18.38 -8.72 9.99
CA GLY A 277 18.54 -8.08 8.69
C GLY A 277 17.30 -8.22 7.79
N PHE A 278 17.18 -7.37 6.80
CA PHE A 278 16.03 -7.31 5.88
C PHE A 278 15.84 -8.64 5.11
N ASP A 279 14.60 -9.14 5.05
CA ASP A 279 14.18 -10.39 4.40
C ASP A 279 14.84 -11.65 5.03
N ALA A 280 15.25 -11.57 6.32
CA ALA A 280 15.95 -12.64 7.01
C ALA A 280 15.05 -13.84 7.34
N VAL A 281 13.75 -13.64 7.45
CA VAL A 281 12.77 -14.72 7.64
C VAL A 281 12.91 -15.74 6.51
N LYS A 282 12.88 -15.28 5.26
CA LYS A 282 13.01 -16.10 4.06
C LYS A 282 14.41 -16.72 3.93
N GLY A 283 15.46 -15.92 4.15
CA GLY A 283 16.84 -16.35 3.93
C GLY A 283 17.33 -17.41 4.90
N LYS A 284 16.74 -17.47 6.11
CA LYS A 284 17.10 -18.46 7.14
C LYS A 284 16.14 -19.66 7.22
N ASN A 285 15.08 -19.66 6.42
CA ASN A 285 14.11 -20.74 6.42
C ASN A 285 14.56 -21.89 5.51
N THR A 286 15.08 -22.94 6.09
CA THR A 286 15.55 -24.12 5.38
C THR A 286 14.40 -25.00 4.86
N MET A 287 13.19 -24.90 5.43
CA MET A 287 12.07 -25.76 5.03
C MET A 287 11.21 -25.19 3.91
N MET A 288 10.93 -23.87 3.90
CA MET A 288 9.94 -23.31 2.97
C MET A 288 10.47 -22.18 2.08
N ALA A 289 11.59 -21.54 2.41
CA ALA A 289 12.15 -20.36 1.70
C ALA A 289 11.11 -19.28 1.40
N VAL A 290 10.14 -19.08 2.33
CA VAL A 290 9.04 -18.14 2.21
C VAL A 290 9.05 -17.15 3.38
N SER A 291 8.53 -15.97 3.16
CA SER A 291 8.37 -14.94 4.17
C SER A 291 7.18 -15.22 5.09
N ALA A 292 7.09 -14.55 6.26
CA ALA A 292 6.05 -14.80 7.26
C ALA A 292 4.61 -14.45 6.79
N HIS A 293 4.45 -13.71 5.69
CA HIS A 293 3.15 -13.18 5.27
C HIS A 293 2.44 -12.36 6.36
N ASN A 294 3.21 -11.74 7.25
CA ASN A 294 2.76 -10.89 8.34
C ASN A 294 3.87 -9.89 8.67
N ASP A 295 3.64 -8.61 8.41
CA ASP A 295 4.67 -7.58 8.63
C ASP A 295 5.07 -7.43 10.10
N PHE A 296 4.18 -7.73 11.05
CA PHE A 296 4.54 -7.67 12.47
C PHE A 296 5.62 -8.69 12.81
N LEU A 297 5.50 -9.91 12.29
CA LEU A 297 6.49 -10.96 12.49
C LEU A 297 7.76 -10.71 11.68
N GLU A 298 7.63 -10.26 10.43
CA GLU A 298 8.77 -9.88 9.60
C GLU A 298 9.58 -8.78 10.25
N VAL A 299 8.95 -7.69 10.69
CA VAL A 299 9.63 -6.56 11.33
C VAL A 299 10.28 -6.97 12.64
N LEU A 300 9.61 -7.82 13.45
CA LEU A 300 10.15 -8.32 14.70
C LEU A 300 11.39 -9.16 14.47
N TYR A 301 11.39 -10.03 13.47
CA TYR A 301 12.51 -10.91 13.18
C TYR A 301 13.65 -10.18 12.45
N ASP A 302 13.30 -9.38 11.43
CA ASP A 302 14.26 -8.69 10.57
C ASP A 302 14.96 -7.52 11.26
N PHE A 303 14.19 -6.72 12.03
CA PHE A 303 14.67 -5.46 12.63
C PHE A 303 14.66 -5.45 14.17
N GLY A 304 14.33 -6.58 14.78
CA GLY A 304 14.32 -6.77 16.23
C GLY A 304 13.24 -5.99 16.97
N ALA A 305 13.29 -6.05 18.30
CA ALA A 305 12.33 -5.36 19.16
C ALA A 305 12.31 -3.84 18.95
N ILE A 306 13.44 -3.22 18.64
CA ILE A 306 13.52 -1.77 18.37
C ILE A 306 12.81 -1.44 17.05
N GLY A 307 13.05 -2.21 15.98
CA GLY A 307 12.34 -2.02 14.70
C GLY A 307 10.84 -2.23 14.86
N PHE A 308 10.43 -3.26 15.58
CA PHE A 308 9.04 -3.54 15.90
C PHE A 308 8.38 -2.39 16.68
N PHE A 309 9.08 -1.82 17.66
CA PHE A 309 8.60 -0.65 18.38
C PHE A 309 8.33 0.55 17.43
N PHE A 310 9.25 0.88 16.52
CA PHE A 310 9.04 1.95 15.55
C PHE A 310 7.87 1.64 14.58
N TYR A 311 7.72 0.38 14.18
CA TYR A 311 6.60 -0.03 13.34
C TYR A 311 5.26 0.15 14.06
N LEU A 312 5.17 -0.24 15.33
CA LEU A 312 3.99 0.02 16.16
C LEU A 312 3.72 1.52 16.32
N LEU A 313 4.75 2.36 16.46
CA LEU A 313 4.58 3.81 16.52
C LEU A 313 3.96 4.38 15.24
N ILE A 314 4.23 3.82 14.06
CA ILE A 314 3.53 4.21 12.82
C ILE A 314 2.03 3.93 12.95
N HIS A 315 1.64 2.72 13.38
CA HIS A 315 0.23 2.36 13.61
C HIS A 315 -0.43 3.30 14.62
N LEU A 316 0.18 3.50 15.77
CA LEU A 316 -0.36 4.38 16.84
C LEU A 316 -0.50 5.83 16.38
N SER A 317 0.43 6.33 15.59
CA SER A 317 0.39 7.69 15.04
C SER A 317 -0.74 7.88 14.04
N LEU A 318 -0.97 6.89 13.17
CA LEU A 318 -2.10 6.88 12.23
C LEU A 318 -3.43 6.83 12.98
N ILE A 319 -3.55 5.97 14.00
CA ILE A 319 -4.76 5.88 14.84
C ILE A 319 -5.00 7.22 15.55
N LYS A 320 -3.98 7.81 16.17
CA LYS A 320 -4.09 9.11 16.83
C LYS A 320 -4.52 10.21 15.84
N TRP A 321 -3.91 10.24 14.67
CA TRP A 321 -4.26 11.20 13.63
C TRP A 321 -5.72 11.04 13.18
N MET A 322 -6.13 9.81 12.89
CA MET A 322 -7.51 9.46 12.54
C MET A 322 -8.51 9.92 13.60
N ILE A 323 -8.26 9.62 14.90
CA ILE A 323 -9.11 10.07 16.00
C ILE A 323 -9.20 11.61 16.03
N CYS A 324 -8.10 12.32 15.86
CA CYS A 324 -8.09 13.78 15.79
C CYS A 324 -8.96 14.30 14.62
N LEU A 325 -8.84 13.68 13.42
CA LEU A 325 -9.62 14.07 12.25
C LEU A 325 -11.13 13.82 12.45
N PHE A 326 -11.53 12.73 13.10
CA PHE A 326 -12.92 12.45 13.43
C PHE A 326 -13.48 13.45 14.46
N ARG A 327 -12.70 13.80 15.50
CA ARG A 327 -13.10 14.80 16.51
C ARG A 327 -13.39 16.17 15.90
N VAL A 328 -12.60 16.59 14.92
CA VAL A 328 -12.82 17.88 14.23
C VAL A 328 -13.73 17.74 13.00
N ARG A 329 -14.35 16.59 12.79
CA ARG A 329 -15.23 16.29 11.64
C ARG A 329 -14.59 16.61 10.30
N SER A 330 -13.28 16.36 10.15
CA SER A 330 -12.54 16.64 8.92
C SER A 330 -13.01 15.72 7.78
N GLN A 331 -13.07 16.26 6.56
CA GLN A 331 -13.33 15.47 5.36
C GLN A 331 -12.25 14.43 5.07
N LEU A 332 -11.06 14.56 5.68
CA LEU A 332 -9.95 13.61 5.56
C LEU A 332 -10.11 12.39 6.48
N ALA A 333 -11.03 12.41 7.45
CA ALA A 333 -11.17 11.34 8.44
C ALA A 333 -11.41 9.97 7.80
N PHE A 334 -12.37 9.87 6.88
CA PHE A 334 -12.67 8.61 6.19
C PHE A 334 -11.58 8.16 5.20
N PRO A 335 -10.99 9.03 4.35
CA PRO A 335 -9.84 8.64 3.52
C PRO A 335 -8.66 8.11 4.33
N VAL A 336 -8.34 8.74 5.47
CA VAL A 336 -7.27 8.28 6.37
C VAL A 336 -7.65 6.95 7.04
N LEU A 337 -8.90 6.75 7.47
CA LEU A 337 -9.39 5.47 7.96
C LEU A 337 -9.25 4.37 6.90
N ILE A 338 -9.64 4.63 5.65
CA ILE A 338 -9.49 3.69 4.53
C ILE A 338 -8.02 3.34 4.32
N SER A 339 -7.11 4.33 4.37
CA SER A 339 -5.68 4.05 4.23
C SER A 339 -5.14 3.20 5.38
N TYR A 340 -5.62 3.43 6.61
CA TYR A 340 -5.26 2.62 7.76
C TYR A 340 -5.78 1.18 7.67
N VAL A 341 -7.00 0.98 7.19
CA VAL A 341 -7.54 -0.36 6.92
C VAL A 341 -6.71 -1.11 5.88
N CYS A 342 -6.35 -0.45 4.76
CA CYS A 342 -5.45 -1.03 3.78
C CYS A 342 -4.11 -1.41 4.42
N PHE A 343 -3.51 -0.52 5.20
CA PHE A 343 -2.26 -0.75 5.89
C PHE A 343 -2.36 -1.94 6.86
N LEU A 344 -3.35 -1.94 7.74
CA LEU A 344 -3.54 -3.00 8.75
C LEU A 344 -3.79 -4.37 8.12
N VAL A 345 -4.71 -4.46 7.15
CA VAL A 345 -5.01 -5.74 6.48
C VAL A 345 -3.79 -6.27 5.74
N MET A 346 -3.06 -5.41 5.02
CA MET A 346 -1.83 -5.82 4.34
C MET A 346 -0.76 -6.28 5.33
N SER A 347 -0.59 -5.57 6.45
CA SER A 347 0.38 -5.93 7.49
C SER A 347 0.08 -7.26 8.16
N LEU A 348 -1.21 -7.61 8.31
CA LEU A 348 -1.63 -8.87 8.97
C LEU A 348 -1.57 -10.09 8.05
N VAL A 349 -1.87 -9.92 6.75
CA VAL A 349 -2.11 -11.07 5.87
C VAL A 349 -1.29 -11.05 4.57
N SER A 350 -0.37 -10.11 4.44
CA SER A 350 0.49 -9.96 3.27
C SER A 350 1.82 -9.34 3.68
N HIS A 351 2.42 -8.52 2.78
CA HIS A 351 3.66 -7.81 3.04
C HIS A 351 3.57 -6.40 2.51
N LEU A 352 3.91 -5.42 3.33
CA LEU A 352 4.22 -4.05 2.91
C LEU A 352 5.71 -3.78 3.04
N ILE A 353 6.30 -4.23 4.14
CA ILE A 353 7.72 -3.96 4.43
C ILE A 353 8.65 -4.58 3.40
N LEU A 354 8.33 -5.78 2.90
CA LEU A 354 9.09 -6.46 1.86
C LEU A 354 8.73 -6.00 0.43
N TYR A 355 7.55 -5.38 0.26
CA TYR A 355 7.09 -4.81 -1.00
C TYR A 355 6.98 -3.28 -0.91
N PRO A 356 8.11 -2.60 -0.94
CA PRO A 356 8.17 -1.16 -0.68
C PRO A 356 7.37 -0.31 -1.67
N THR A 357 7.05 -0.84 -2.85
CA THR A 357 6.18 -0.18 -3.84
C THR A 357 4.74 -0.08 -3.37
N TYR A 358 4.19 -1.11 -2.72
CA TYR A 358 2.87 -1.06 -2.10
C TYR A 358 2.86 -0.08 -0.93
N PHE A 359 3.87 -0.19 -0.06
CA PHE A 359 3.99 0.70 1.08
C PHE A 359 4.19 2.16 0.62
N GLY A 360 4.97 2.38 -0.44
CA GLY A 360 5.15 3.70 -1.05
C GLY A 360 3.83 4.33 -1.53
N LEU A 361 2.87 3.58 -2.04
CA LEU A 361 1.55 4.10 -2.41
C LEU A 361 0.78 4.65 -1.21
N LEU A 362 0.82 3.95 -0.07
CA LEU A 362 0.16 4.40 1.17
C LEU A 362 0.88 5.61 1.76
N THR A 363 2.21 5.59 1.81
CA THR A 363 2.99 6.70 2.37
C THR A 363 2.88 7.97 1.53
N ALA A 364 2.78 7.85 0.19
CA ALA A 364 2.47 8.98 -0.68
C ALA A 364 1.10 9.58 -0.36
N PHE A 365 0.08 8.74 -0.09
CA PHE A 365 -1.22 9.21 0.33
C PHE A 365 -1.17 9.92 1.69
N TRP A 366 -0.46 9.35 2.67
CA TRP A 366 -0.33 10.00 4.00
C TRP A 366 0.32 11.37 3.89
N ALA A 367 1.36 11.50 3.09
CA ALA A 367 2.00 12.78 2.82
C ALA A 367 1.03 13.81 2.21
N TYR A 368 0.25 13.40 1.22
CA TYR A 368 -0.79 14.25 0.62
C TYR A 368 -1.86 14.67 1.62
N ALA A 369 -2.40 13.71 2.37
CA ALA A 369 -3.45 13.98 3.36
C ALA A 369 -2.95 14.90 4.48
N GLU A 370 -1.70 14.76 4.90
CA GLU A 370 -1.10 15.64 5.91
C GLU A 370 -0.90 17.08 5.38
N CYS A 371 -0.50 17.24 4.12
CA CYS A 371 -0.45 18.57 3.50
C CYS A 371 -1.83 19.23 3.50
N LYS A 372 -2.88 18.48 3.16
CA LYS A 372 -4.27 18.97 3.16
C LYS A 372 -4.78 19.28 4.58
N ASP A 373 -4.47 18.47 5.57
CA ASP A 373 -4.82 18.73 6.98
C ASP A 373 -4.18 20.03 7.47
N ASN A 374 -2.91 20.27 7.11
CA ASN A 374 -2.21 21.48 7.47
C ASN A 374 -2.77 22.74 6.76
N GLU A 375 -3.22 22.63 5.51
CA GLU A 375 -3.90 23.72 4.79
C GLU A 375 -5.24 24.07 5.47
N LEU A 376 -6.07 23.08 5.80
CA LEU A 376 -7.37 23.28 6.46
C LEU A 376 -7.21 23.95 7.83
N LYS A 377 -6.19 23.58 8.61
CA LYS A 377 -5.91 24.21 9.91
C LYS A 377 -5.50 25.68 9.79
N LYS A 378 -4.74 26.04 8.75
CA LYS A 378 -4.37 27.44 8.52
C LYS A 378 -5.59 28.32 8.23
N ILE A 379 -6.52 27.81 7.41
CA ILE A 379 -7.76 28.51 7.06
C ILE A 379 -8.66 28.69 8.29
N SER A 380 -8.68 27.74 9.22
CA SER A 380 -9.52 27.81 10.44
C SER A 380 -8.96 28.77 11.51
N ILE A 381 -7.73 29.23 11.40
CA ILE A 381 -7.07 30.16 12.34
C ILE A 381 -7.14 31.61 11.83
N GLN A 382 -7.35 31.80 10.54
CA GLN A 382 -7.65 33.10 9.93
C GLN A 382 -9.16 33.44 10.02
#